data_b8726799e6f815bf4f10c2d0aec812d1
#
_entry.id   b8726799e6f815bf4f10c2d0aec812d1
#
_cell.length_a   1.000
_cell.length_b   1.000
_cell.length_c   1.000
_cell.angle_alpha   90.00
_cell.angle_beta   90.00
_cell.angle_gamma   90.00
#
_symmetry.space_group_name_H-M   'P 1'
#
loop_
_entity.id
_entity.type
_entity.pdbx_description
1 polymer ?
#
loop_
_entity_poly.entity_id
_entity_poly.type
_entity_poly.pdbx_seq_one_letter_code
_entity_poly.pdbx_strand_id
1 'polypeptide(L)'
;MVKRLKFGWLSLALILSMISAPWTLNAAATAKPAIVLAAFGTTTDAFPTYQKIEGQIKERFPGYEVRWAFTSTKVRHKVLQEQHKKLKSLPEVLTDLKADGFIKVAIQSLLLAPGKEWEEVLKQSREVPGLTVAVGKPLLSGKADEMKVLNDLSKAFPSDLKKNAVVLVGHGSPDPKAQATNNSFAQLLHSRYPDGNVFFGMVEFEKPGKEEVLQEIKRSGATSVKIIPFLLVAGDHVQNDILGNGPESWKSELLKMGNYQVEGVRQGLGEQKEIVNIYLEHLTQALQNL
;
A
#
# COMPACT_ATOMS: atom_id res chain seq x y z
N MET A 1 -12.69 -49.60 -91.79
CA MET A 1 -11.33 -49.47 -91.21
C MET A 1 -11.19 -48.09 -90.51
N VAL A 2 -11.40 -48.04 -89.21
CA VAL A 2 -11.42 -46.77 -88.44
C VAL A 2 -10.25 -46.86 -87.43
N LYS A 3 -9.25 -46.03 -87.62
CA LYS A 3 -8.14 -45.92 -86.69
C LYS A 3 -8.54 -45.05 -85.50
N ARG A 4 -8.45 -45.64 -84.28
CA ARG A 4 -8.66 -44.96 -83.03
C ARG A 4 -7.33 -44.24 -82.61
N LEU A 5 -7.34 -42.87 -82.50
CA LEU A 5 -6.32 -42.15 -81.86
C LEU A 5 -6.49 -42.21 -80.32
N LYS A 6 -5.44 -42.62 -79.63
CA LYS A 6 -5.35 -42.52 -78.16
C LYS A 6 -4.77 -41.14 -77.80
N PHE A 7 -5.58 -40.34 -77.08
CA PHE A 7 -5.11 -39.12 -76.42
C PHE A 7 -4.58 -39.50 -75.03
N GLY A 8 -3.30 -39.24 -74.82
CA GLY A 8 -2.67 -39.35 -73.51
C GLY A 8 -2.88 -38.07 -72.70
N TRP A 9 -3.45 -38.20 -71.50
CA TRP A 9 -3.56 -37.09 -70.56
C TRP A 9 -2.28 -37.02 -69.71
N LEU A 10 -1.49 -35.95 -69.87
CA LEU A 10 -0.45 -35.57 -68.94
C LEU A 10 -1.11 -34.78 -67.81
N SER A 11 -1.20 -35.37 -66.62
CA SER A 11 -1.60 -34.66 -65.42
C SER A 11 -0.40 -33.91 -64.87
N LEU A 12 -0.41 -32.58 -64.97
CA LEU A 12 0.55 -31.68 -64.36
C LEU A 12 0.12 -31.45 -62.91
N ALA A 13 0.75 -32.16 -61.96
CA ALA A 13 0.54 -31.93 -60.55
C ALA A 13 1.32 -30.68 -60.08
N LEU A 14 0.62 -29.53 -59.91
CA LEU A 14 1.15 -28.35 -59.28
C LEU A 14 1.28 -28.57 -57.77
N ILE A 15 2.48 -28.82 -57.27
CA ILE A 15 2.77 -28.84 -55.82
C ILE A 15 2.81 -27.42 -55.36
N LEU A 16 1.72 -26.96 -54.69
CA LEU A 16 1.67 -25.68 -53.99
C LEU A 16 2.36 -25.89 -52.63
N SER A 17 3.64 -25.57 -52.53
CA SER A 17 4.39 -25.50 -51.27
C SER A 17 3.88 -24.29 -50.46
N MET A 18 2.93 -24.48 -49.55
CA MET A 18 2.60 -23.48 -48.54
C MET A 18 3.78 -23.36 -47.59
N ILE A 19 4.57 -22.32 -47.80
CA ILE A 19 5.54 -21.86 -46.78
C ILE A 19 4.71 -21.26 -45.64
N SER A 20 4.47 -22.05 -44.60
CA SER A 20 3.95 -21.56 -43.34
C SER A 20 5.06 -20.76 -42.64
N ALA A 21 5.11 -19.45 -42.90
CA ALA A 21 5.93 -18.55 -42.11
C ALA A 21 5.42 -18.66 -40.63
N PRO A 22 6.31 -18.89 -39.66
CA PRO A 22 5.90 -18.83 -38.27
C PRO A 22 5.42 -17.41 -37.98
N TRP A 23 4.17 -17.27 -37.65
CA TRP A 23 3.63 -16.03 -37.08
C TRP A 23 4.27 -15.87 -35.71
N THR A 24 5.45 -15.25 -35.66
CA THR A 24 5.96 -14.70 -34.41
C THR A 24 4.99 -13.57 -34.06
N LEU A 25 4.10 -13.82 -33.10
CA LEU A 25 3.42 -12.76 -32.39
C LEU A 25 4.54 -11.95 -31.70
N ASN A 26 5.01 -10.95 -32.42
CA ASN A 26 5.81 -9.89 -31.80
C ASN A 26 4.81 -9.13 -30.91
N ALA A 27 4.72 -9.52 -29.63
CA ALA A 27 3.97 -8.75 -28.66
C ALA A 27 4.58 -7.35 -28.68
N ALA A 28 3.93 -6.42 -29.36
CA ALA A 28 4.38 -5.03 -29.40
C ALA A 28 4.46 -4.57 -27.94
N ALA A 29 5.65 -4.12 -27.53
CA ALA A 29 5.85 -3.59 -26.19
C ALA A 29 4.74 -2.58 -25.89
N THR A 30 4.07 -2.73 -24.77
CA THR A 30 2.94 -1.86 -24.43
C THR A 30 3.45 -0.42 -24.31
N ALA A 31 2.78 0.52 -24.98
CA ALA A 31 3.24 1.92 -25.07
C ALA A 31 3.18 2.63 -23.69
N LYS A 32 2.26 2.21 -22.82
CA LYS A 32 2.13 2.76 -21.47
C LYS A 32 2.85 1.89 -20.43
N PRO A 33 3.48 2.48 -19.42
CA PRO A 33 3.98 1.73 -18.26
C PRO A 33 2.86 0.99 -17.53
N ALA A 34 3.18 -0.13 -16.87
CA ALA A 34 2.30 -0.70 -15.87
C ALA A 34 2.53 -0.01 -14.51
N ILE A 35 1.51 -0.03 -13.67
CA ILE A 35 1.56 0.44 -12.27
C ILE A 35 1.48 -0.79 -11.36
N VAL A 36 2.39 -0.89 -10.40
CA VAL A 36 2.35 -1.90 -9.34
C VAL A 36 2.15 -1.20 -7.99
N LEU A 37 1.12 -1.61 -7.26
CA LEU A 37 0.85 -1.14 -5.90
C LEU A 37 1.47 -2.13 -4.92
N ALA A 38 2.54 -1.71 -4.24
CA ALA A 38 3.27 -2.54 -3.29
C ALA A 38 2.83 -2.23 -1.86
N ALA A 39 2.03 -3.12 -1.26
CA ALA A 39 1.52 -2.99 0.10
C ALA A 39 2.04 -4.11 1.01
N PHE A 40 2.03 -3.89 2.32
CA PHE A 40 2.38 -4.93 3.30
C PHE A 40 1.45 -6.14 3.18
N GLY A 41 0.16 -5.89 3.04
CA GLY A 41 -0.91 -6.88 3.02
C GLY A 41 -1.70 -6.90 4.33
N THR A 42 -2.83 -7.60 4.31
CA THR A 42 -3.69 -7.82 5.49
C THR A 42 -4.31 -9.21 5.42
N THR A 43 -4.59 -9.78 6.58
CA THR A 43 -5.32 -11.06 6.71
C THR A 43 -6.79 -10.86 7.10
N THR A 44 -7.20 -9.61 7.30
CA THR A 44 -8.56 -9.23 7.73
C THR A 44 -9.39 -8.72 6.55
N ASP A 45 -10.67 -8.43 6.81
CA ASP A 45 -11.62 -7.87 5.84
C ASP A 45 -11.31 -6.40 5.43
N ALA A 46 -10.10 -5.90 5.73
CA ALA A 46 -9.65 -4.57 5.33
C ALA A 46 -9.25 -4.46 3.83
N PHE A 47 -9.43 -5.50 3.03
CA PHE A 47 -9.29 -5.47 1.57
C PHE A 47 -10.08 -4.35 0.87
N PRO A 48 -11.27 -3.94 1.32
CA PRO A 48 -11.98 -2.80 0.71
C PRO A 48 -11.18 -1.50 0.69
N THR A 49 -10.28 -1.27 1.65
CA THR A 49 -9.37 -0.11 1.62
C THR A 49 -8.45 -0.14 0.40
N TYR A 50 -7.90 -1.31 0.06
CA TYR A 50 -7.08 -1.46 -1.16
C TYR A 50 -7.87 -1.20 -2.44
N GLN A 51 -9.13 -1.64 -2.50
CA GLN A 51 -10.02 -1.36 -3.64
C GLN A 51 -10.30 0.14 -3.79
N LYS A 52 -10.47 0.88 -2.69
CA LYS A 52 -10.63 2.34 -2.72
C LYS A 52 -9.37 3.03 -3.24
N ILE A 53 -8.18 2.62 -2.77
CA ILE A 53 -6.89 3.14 -3.26
C ILE A 53 -6.75 2.87 -4.76
N GLU A 54 -7.01 1.64 -5.20
CA GLU A 54 -6.95 1.26 -6.63
C GLU A 54 -7.91 2.07 -7.47
N GLY A 55 -9.13 2.32 -6.96
CA GLY A 55 -10.13 3.15 -7.64
C GLY A 55 -9.62 4.57 -7.90
N GLN A 56 -9.01 5.22 -6.90
CA GLN A 56 -8.42 6.55 -7.05
C GLN A 56 -7.24 6.55 -8.02
N ILE A 57 -6.42 5.49 -8.00
CA ILE A 57 -5.30 5.34 -8.95
C ILE A 57 -5.82 5.18 -10.37
N LYS A 58 -6.82 4.35 -10.60
CA LYS A 58 -7.44 4.15 -11.92
C LYS A 58 -8.14 5.41 -12.44
N GLU A 59 -8.75 6.18 -11.54
CA GLU A 59 -9.34 7.47 -11.87
C GLU A 59 -8.26 8.48 -12.32
N ARG A 60 -7.13 8.55 -11.61
CA ARG A 60 -6.03 9.46 -11.88
C ARG A 60 -5.20 9.05 -13.10
N PHE A 61 -5.05 7.75 -13.36
CA PHE A 61 -4.26 7.16 -14.44
C PHE A 61 -5.11 6.22 -15.31
N PRO A 62 -6.06 6.75 -16.10
CA PRO A 62 -6.95 5.91 -16.88
C PRO A 62 -6.20 5.15 -17.98
N GLY A 63 -6.54 3.88 -18.12
CA GLY A 63 -5.96 3.00 -19.14
C GLY A 63 -4.54 2.51 -18.83
N TYR A 64 -4.03 2.70 -17.62
CA TYR A 64 -2.84 1.99 -17.14
C TYR A 64 -3.23 0.59 -16.63
N GLU A 65 -2.37 -0.40 -16.88
CA GLU A 65 -2.47 -1.68 -16.18
C GLU A 65 -2.07 -1.47 -14.71
N VAL A 66 -2.91 -1.93 -13.78
CA VAL A 66 -2.65 -1.81 -12.32
C VAL A 66 -2.64 -3.18 -11.70
N ARG A 67 -1.54 -3.54 -11.03
CA ARG A 67 -1.38 -4.82 -10.32
C ARG A 67 -0.95 -4.62 -8.87
N TRP A 68 -1.28 -5.59 -8.04
CA TRP A 68 -0.94 -5.61 -6.63
C TRP A 68 0.22 -6.56 -6.34
N ALA A 69 1.16 -6.09 -5.54
CA ALA A 69 2.20 -6.89 -4.92
C ALA A 69 2.13 -6.73 -3.40
N PHE A 70 2.38 -7.83 -2.67
CA PHE A 70 2.34 -7.81 -1.21
C PHE A 70 3.71 -8.16 -0.65
N THR A 71 4.26 -7.27 0.19
CA THR A 71 5.64 -7.39 0.65
C THR A 71 5.79 -8.41 1.76
N SER A 72 4.81 -8.55 2.67
CA SER A 72 4.89 -9.47 3.80
C SER A 72 4.73 -10.94 3.41
N THR A 73 5.80 -11.69 3.50
CA THR A 73 5.78 -13.16 3.30
C THR A 73 4.84 -13.85 4.30
N LYS A 74 4.84 -13.39 5.56
CA LYS A 74 3.96 -13.93 6.62
C LYS A 74 2.49 -13.76 6.24
N VAL A 75 2.10 -12.56 5.79
CA VAL A 75 0.72 -12.28 5.37
C VAL A 75 0.35 -13.12 4.15
N ARG A 76 1.22 -13.19 3.14
CA ARG A 76 0.94 -14.00 1.93
C ARG A 76 0.71 -15.47 2.27
N HIS A 77 1.53 -16.06 3.14
CA HIS A 77 1.35 -17.44 3.58
C HIS A 77 0.06 -17.63 4.37
N LYS A 78 -0.24 -16.75 5.32
CA LYS A 78 -1.45 -16.84 6.14
C LYS A 78 -2.72 -16.73 5.28
N VAL A 79 -2.78 -15.77 4.34
CA VAL A 79 -3.90 -15.62 3.41
C VAL A 79 -4.04 -16.86 2.51
N LEU A 80 -2.93 -17.45 2.05
CA LEU A 80 -2.98 -18.69 1.27
C LEU A 80 -3.54 -19.85 2.09
N GLN A 81 -3.12 -20.00 3.33
CA GLN A 81 -3.55 -21.11 4.20
C GLN A 81 -5.00 -20.97 4.66
N GLU A 82 -5.42 -19.77 5.07
CA GLU A 82 -6.71 -19.53 5.70
C GLU A 82 -7.81 -19.19 4.70
N GLN A 83 -7.47 -18.51 3.59
CA GLN A 83 -8.42 -17.99 2.62
C GLN A 83 -8.29 -18.65 1.24
N HIS A 84 -7.32 -19.54 1.06
CA HIS A 84 -7.02 -20.22 -0.22
C HIS A 84 -6.76 -19.23 -1.38
N LYS A 85 -6.34 -18.00 -1.05
CA LYS A 85 -6.07 -16.91 -2.00
C LYS A 85 -4.56 -16.69 -2.11
N LYS A 86 -4.02 -16.80 -3.33
CA LYS A 86 -2.61 -16.50 -3.59
C LYS A 86 -2.41 -15.00 -3.75
N LEU A 87 -1.68 -14.38 -2.81
CA LEU A 87 -1.16 -13.04 -2.94
C LEU A 87 0.26 -13.11 -3.53
N LYS A 88 0.53 -12.34 -4.60
CA LYS A 88 1.84 -12.33 -5.28
C LYS A 88 2.83 -11.39 -4.60
N SER A 89 4.09 -11.79 -4.59
CA SER A 89 5.24 -10.93 -4.23
C SER A 89 5.55 -9.96 -5.36
N LEU A 90 6.39 -8.95 -5.08
CA LEU A 90 6.81 -7.98 -6.08
C LEU A 90 7.58 -8.63 -7.26
N PRO A 91 8.56 -9.53 -7.04
CA PRO A 91 9.22 -10.22 -8.16
C PRO A 91 8.28 -11.07 -9.01
N GLU A 92 7.28 -11.76 -8.40
CA GLU A 92 6.27 -12.52 -9.15
C GLU A 92 5.45 -11.60 -10.07
N VAL A 93 5.00 -10.44 -9.56
CA VAL A 93 4.21 -9.47 -10.34
C VAL A 93 5.04 -8.87 -11.49
N LEU A 94 6.29 -8.52 -11.22
CA LEU A 94 7.20 -7.99 -12.25
C LEU A 94 7.50 -9.02 -13.34
N THR A 95 7.66 -10.29 -12.97
CA THR A 95 7.85 -11.40 -13.92
C THR A 95 6.63 -11.57 -14.82
N ASP A 96 5.43 -11.53 -14.24
CA ASP A 96 4.19 -11.62 -15.02
C ASP A 96 4.04 -10.43 -16.00
N LEU A 97 4.30 -9.19 -15.51
CA LEU A 97 4.24 -8.00 -16.37
C LEU A 97 5.22 -8.09 -17.54
N LYS A 98 6.43 -8.58 -17.30
CA LYS A 98 7.40 -8.80 -18.37
C LYS A 98 6.91 -9.85 -19.38
N ALA A 99 6.33 -10.95 -18.91
CA ALA A 99 5.76 -11.98 -19.78
C ALA A 99 4.59 -11.43 -20.63
N ASP A 100 3.82 -10.49 -20.10
CA ASP A 100 2.74 -9.80 -20.80
C ASP A 100 3.22 -8.67 -21.73
N GLY A 101 4.54 -8.49 -21.90
CA GLY A 101 5.15 -7.56 -22.85
C GLY A 101 5.38 -6.15 -22.32
N PHE A 102 5.21 -5.90 -21.03
CA PHE A 102 5.58 -4.61 -20.43
C PHE A 102 7.11 -4.50 -20.33
N ILE A 103 7.64 -3.32 -20.63
CA ILE A 103 9.06 -2.97 -20.50
C ILE A 103 9.31 -1.86 -19.49
N LYS A 104 8.26 -1.14 -19.09
CA LYS A 104 8.30 -0.02 -18.15
C LYS A 104 7.28 -0.24 -17.04
N VAL A 105 7.69 -0.10 -15.78
CA VAL A 105 6.86 -0.31 -14.61
C VAL A 105 7.09 0.79 -13.58
N ALA A 106 6.02 1.47 -13.17
CA ALA A 106 6.05 2.33 -11.99
C ALA A 106 5.54 1.52 -10.78
N ILE A 107 6.33 1.42 -9.74
CA ILE A 107 5.92 0.80 -8.46
C ILE A 107 5.57 1.92 -7.49
N GLN A 108 4.35 1.93 -6.95
CA GLN A 108 4.01 2.79 -5.82
C GLN A 108 4.05 1.98 -4.52
N SER A 109 4.99 2.34 -3.65
CA SER A 109 5.00 1.82 -2.29
C SER A 109 3.86 2.42 -1.48
N LEU A 110 3.07 1.57 -0.84
CA LEU A 110 2.00 1.97 0.09
C LEU A 110 2.43 1.81 1.56
N LEU A 111 3.73 1.78 1.83
CA LEU A 111 4.29 1.82 3.17
C LEU A 111 4.16 3.25 3.75
N LEU A 112 4.12 3.36 5.08
CA LEU A 112 3.99 4.66 5.74
C LEU A 112 5.34 5.38 5.87
N ALA A 113 6.39 4.66 6.22
CA ALA A 113 7.72 5.23 6.46
C ALA A 113 8.80 4.49 5.67
N PRO A 114 9.90 5.16 5.27
CA PRO A 114 11.06 4.49 4.74
C PRO A 114 11.78 3.71 5.84
N GLY A 115 12.05 2.44 5.58
CA GLY A 115 12.74 1.50 6.48
C GLY A 115 13.09 0.23 5.74
N LYS A 116 13.38 -0.85 6.48
CA LYS A 116 13.81 -2.13 5.91
C LYS A 116 12.87 -2.66 4.81
N GLU A 117 11.56 -2.54 5.02
CA GLU A 117 10.57 -3.01 4.03
C GLU A 117 10.61 -2.17 2.75
N TRP A 118 10.84 -0.86 2.87
CA TRP A 118 11.05 0.02 1.73
C TRP A 118 12.33 -0.35 0.98
N GLU A 119 13.42 -0.62 1.69
CA GLU A 119 14.69 -1.05 1.07
C GLU A 119 14.54 -2.39 0.34
N GLU A 120 13.72 -3.29 0.89
CA GLU A 120 13.40 -4.56 0.22
C GLU A 120 12.59 -4.33 -1.07
N VAL A 121 11.62 -3.40 -1.08
CA VAL A 121 10.91 -3.00 -2.31
C VAL A 121 11.89 -2.46 -3.35
N LEU A 122 12.83 -1.59 -2.95
CA LEU A 122 13.85 -1.05 -3.86
C LEU A 122 14.78 -2.13 -4.41
N LYS A 123 15.14 -3.11 -3.59
CA LYS A 123 15.96 -4.26 -4.00
C LYS A 123 15.20 -5.13 -4.99
N GLN A 124 14.00 -5.58 -4.63
CA GLN A 124 13.17 -6.46 -5.44
C GLN A 124 12.75 -5.82 -6.77
N SER A 125 12.64 -4.49 -6.82
CA SER A 125 12.33 -3.76 -8.06
C SER A 125 13.36 -3.96 -9.17
N ARG A 126 14.57 -4.43 -8.83
CA ARG A 126 15.70 -4.66 -9.74
C ARG A 126 15.95 -6.14 -10.07
N GLU A 127 15.16 -7.04 -9.49
CA GLU A 127 15.39 -8.49 -9.61
C GLU A 127 14.96 -9.07 -10.97
N VAL A 128 14.14 -8.35 -11.76
CA VAL A 128 13.67 -8.81 -13.07
C VAL A 128 14.40 -8.06 -14.19
N PRO A 129 15.43 -8.66 -14.82
CA PRO A 129 16.19 -7.99 -15.88
C PRO A 129 15.32 -7.65 -17.09
N GLY A 130 15.62 -6.51 -17.76
CA GLY A 130 14.93 -6.07 -18.96
C GLY A 130 13.65 -5.28 -18.71
N LEU A 131 13.31 -4.98 -17.45
CA LEU A 131 12.32 -3.97 -17.09
C LEU A 131 13.03 -2.66 -16.72
N THR A 132 12.49 -1.54 -17.21
CA THR A 132 12.81 -0.21 -16.67
C THR A 132 11.81 0.07 -15.55
N VAL A 133 12.32 0.25 -14.33
CA VAL A 133 11.47 0.39 -13.14
C VAL A 133 11.77 1.69 -12.42
N ALA A 134 10.72 2.44 -12.09
CA ALA A 134 10.79 3.57 -11.16
C ALA A 134 9.89 3.31 -9.94
N VAL A 135 10.32 3.79 -8.76
CA VAL A 135 9.64 3.49 -7.51
C VAL A 135 9.22 4.77 -6.80
N GLY A 136 7.92 4.92 -6.57
CA GLY A 136 7.32 6.01 -5.82
C GLY A 136 7.52 5.83 -4.32
N LYS A 137 7.81 6.90 -3.62
CA LYS A 137 8.19 6.92 -2.21
C LYS A 137 7.07 6.48 -1.26
N PRO A 138 7.39 6.04 -0.02
CA PRO A 138 6.43 5.86 1.07
C PRO A 138 5.72 7.16 1.46
N LEU A 139 4.68 7.08 2.30
CA LEU A 139 3.86 8.22 2.69
C LEU A 139 4.67 9.36 3.33
N LEU A 140 5.46 9.04 4.35
CA LEU A 140 6.25 10.02 5.13
C LEU A 140 7.68 10.08 4.57
N SER A 141 7.86 10.68 3.41
CA SER A 141 9.18 10.74 2.75
C SER A 141 9.88 12.09 2.90
N GLY A 142 9.40 12.92 3.80
CA GLY A 142 10.00 14.21 4.14
C GLY A 142 9.02 15.14 4.83
N LYS A 143 9.52 16.28 5.30
CA LYS A 143 8.74 17.27 6.07
C LYS A 143 7.47 17.76 5.35
N ALA A 144 7.53 17.91 4.03
CA ALA A 144 6.37 18.35 3.25
C ALA A 144 5.23 17.31 3.29
N ASP A 145 5.57 16.03 3.19
CA ASP A 145 4.59 14.94 3.27
C ASP A 145 4.04 14.79 4.69
N GLU A 146 4.92 14.87 5.71
CA GLU A 146 4.51 14.88 7.12
C GLU A 146 3.49 16.00 7.40
N MET A 147 3.73 17.19 6.88
CA MET A 147 2.80 18.33 7.02
C MET A 147 1.48 18.11 6.32
N LYS A 148 1.47 17.53 5.10
CA LYS A 148 0.24 17.18 4.38
C LYS A 148 -0.59 16.18 5.18
N VAL A 149 0.07 15.11 5.68
CA VAL A 149 -0.57 14.07 6.50
C VAL A 149 -1.16 14.69 7.77
N LEU A 150 -0.40 15.51 8.49
CA LEU A 150 -0.90 16.17 9.70
C LEU A 150 -2.07 17.11 9.41
N ASN A 151 -2.00 17.90 8.34
CA ASN A 151 -3.07 18.81 7.95
C ASN A 151 -4.38 18.05 7.63
N ASP A 152 -4.27 16.86 7.06
CA ASP A 152 -5.47 16.06 6.78
C ASP A 152 -6.03 15.43 8.06
N LEU A 153 -5.20 14.77 8.85
CA LEU A 153 -5.61 14.15 10.11
C LEU A 153 -6.21 15.14 11.09
N SER A 154 -5.67 16.34 11.15
CA SER A 154 -6.15 17.38 12.07
C SER A 154 -7.58 17.87 11.80
N LYS A 155 -8.12 17.62 10.61
CA LYS A 155 -9.54 17.90 10.30
C LYS A 155 -10.50 17.06 11.16
N ALA A 156 -10.03 15.90 11.62
CA ALA A 156 -10.79 15.01 12.50
C ALA A 156 -10.58 15.30 13.99
N PHE A 157 -9.72 16.25 14.35
CA PHE A 157 -9.45 16.59 15.75
C PHE A 157 -10.59 17.42 16.34
N PRO A 158 -10.92 17.24 17.61
CA PRO A 158 -11.87 18.11 18.32
C PRO A 158 -11.34 19.54 18.40
N SER A 159 -12.22 20.50 18.44
CA SER A 159 -11.86 21.94 18.52
C SER A 159 -11.26 22.32 19.89
N ASP A 160 -11.69 21.69 20.97
CA ASP A 160 -11.17 21.91 22.34
C ASP A 160 -10.23 20.76 22.74
N LEU A 161 -8.95 20.89 22.39
CA LEU A 161 -7.92 19.92 22.73
C LEU A 161 -7.46 19.97 24.21
N LYS A 162 -7.99 20.86 25.04
CA LYS A 162 -7.72 20.87 26.48
C LYS A 162 -8.58 19.87 27.22
N LYS A 163 -9.84 19.70 26.78
CA LYS A 163 -10.77 18.73 27.35
C LYS A 163 -10.79 17.41 26.61
N ASN A 164 -10.40 17.40 25.35
CA ASN A 164 -10.44 16.24 24.47
C ASN A 164 -9.01 15.89 24.05
N ALA A 165 -8.58 14.69 24.39
CA ALA A 165 -7.34 14.15 23.89
C ALA A 165 -7.51 13.48 22.54
N VAL A 166 -6.50 13.56 21.69
CA VAL A 166 -6.37 12.77 20.47
C VAL A 166 -5.13 11.90 20.59
N VAL A 167 -5.27 10.62 20.31
CA VAL A 167 -4.12 9.73 20.22
C VAL A 167 -4.07 9.09 18.83
N LEU A 168 -2.98 9.34 18.12
CA LEU A 168 -2.64 8.64 16.90
C LEU A 168 -1.87 7.38 17.28
N VAL A 169 -2.31 6.21 16.81
CA VAL A 169 -1.68 4.93 17.17
C VAL A 169 -1.13 4.27 15.92
N GLY A 170 0.20 4.23 15.82
CA GLY A 170 0.94 3.55 14.76
C GLY A 170 1.33 2.12 15.14
N HIS A 171 1.81 1.36 14.17
CA HIS A 171 2.32 0.01 14.41
C HIS A 171 3.64 0.05 15.20
N GLY A 172 4.53 0.96 14.83
CA GLY A 172 5.94 0.95 15.22
C GLY A 172 6.79 0.11 14.27
N SER A 173 8.09 0.21 14.41
CA SER A 173 9.06 -0.52 13.59
C SER A 173 10.32 -0.84 14.38
N PRO A 174 10.94 -2.01 14.18
CA PRO A 174 12.26 -2.29 14.71
C PRO A 174 13.40 -1.61 13.92
N ASP A 175 13.09 -0.99 12.77
CA ASP A 175 14.07 -0.35 11.91
C ASP A 175 14.35 1.10 12.32
N PRO A 176 15.62 1.48 12.57
CA PRO A 176 15.98 2.83 13.04
C PRO A 176 15.59 3.96 12.07
N LYS A 177 15.54 3.71 10.75
CA LYS A 177 15.15 4.74 9.78
C LYS A 177 13.65 5.01 9.85
N ALA A 178 12.83 3.96 9.97
CA ALA A 178 11.40 4.10 10.17
C ALA A 178 11.10 4.78 11.52
N GLN A 179 11.81 4.40 12.59
CA GLN A 179 11.71 5.07 13.90
C GLN A 179 12.06 6.56 13.81
N ALA A 180 13.13 6.91 13.10
CA ALA A 180 13.50 8.32 12.89
C ALA A 180 12.39 9.11 12.18
N THR A 181 11.71 8.51 11.22
CA THR A 181 10.55 9.10 10.53
C THR A 181 9.36 9.28 11.48
N ASN A 182 9.04 8.26 12.27
CA ASN A 182 7.97 8.33 13.27
C ASN A 182 8.26 9.40 14.32
N ASN A 183 9.50 9.49 14.81
CA ASN A 183 9.95 10.53 15.73
C ASN A 183 9.86 11.93 15.11
N SER A 184 10.21 12.09 13.82
CA SER A 184 10.06 13.34 13.09
C SER A 184 8.60 13.80 13.04
N PHE A 185 7.69 12.86 12.76
CA PHE A 185 6.25 13.14 12.74
C PHE A 185 5.72 13.47 14.15
N ALA A 186 6.16 12.75 15.19
CA ALA A 186 5.82 13.04 16.58
C ALA A 186 6.26 14.45 17.01
N GLN A 187 7.48 14.86 16.63
CA GLN A 187 7.98 16.22 16.87
C GLN A 187 7.14 17.28 16.15
N LEU A 188 6.72 17.01 14.92
CA LEU A 188 5.83 17.91 14.17
C LEU A 188 4.48 18.06 14.87
N LEU A 189 3.89 16.96 15.35
CA LEU A 189 2.65 16.96 16.16
C LEU A 189 2.81 17.83 17.40
N HIS A 190 3.85 17.59 18.18
CA HIS A 190 4.14 18.36 19.38
C HIS A 190 4.34 19.86 19.11
N SER A 191 5.08 20.18 18.04
CA SER A 191 5.31 21.59 17.63
C SER A 191 4.03 22.28 17.18
N ARG A 192 3.09 21.54 16.57
CA ARG A 192 1.82 22.08 16.08
C ARG A 192 0.79 22.27 17.20
N TYR A 193 0.86 21.42 18.22
CA TYR A 193 -0.08 21.39 19.33
C TYR A 193 0.64 21.38 20.69
N PRO A 194 1.47 22.41 21.00
CA PRO A 194 2.31 22.40 22.21
C PRO A 194 1.50 22.37 23.51
N ASP A 195 0.31 22.98 23.51
CA ASP A 195 -0.61 23.04 24.65
C ASP A 195 -1.84 22.12 24.47
N GLY A 196 -1.83 21.30 23.41
CA GLY A 196 -2.94 20.41 23.09
C GLY A 196 -2.67 18.98 23.53
N ASN A 197 -3.75 18.28 23.92
CA ASN A 197 -3.68 16.88 24.29
C ASN A 197 -3.65 16.01 23.02
N VAL A 198 -2.58 16.09 22.24
CA VAL A 198 -2.37 15.30 21.01
C VAL A 198 -1.15 14.41 21.20
N PHE A 199 -1.38 13.11 21.18
CA PHE A 199 -0.38 12.09 21.47
C PHE A 199 -0.13 11.21 20.24
N PHE A 200 1.08 10.67 20.13
CA PHE A 200 1.44 9.68 19.13
C PHE A 200 2.11 8.50 19.83
N GLY A 201 1.52 7.32 19.72
CA GLY A 201 2.05 6.13 20.35
C GLY A 201 2.07 4.95 19.40
N MET A 202 2.80 3.89 19.80
CA MET A 202 3.03 2.71 18.99
C MET A 202 2.49 1.46 19.66
N VAL A 203 2.00 0.52 18.83
CA VAL A 203 1.57 -0.80 19.33
C VAL A 203 2.78 -1.62 19.74
N GLU A 204 3.85 -1.59 18.92
CA GLU A 204 5.05 -2.42 19.09
C GLU A 204 6.34 -1.63 18.81
N PHE A 205 7.46 -2.19 19.27
CA PHE A 205 8.86 -1.84 18.91
C PHE A 205 9.37 -0.45 19.30
N GLU A 206 8.53 0.54 19.52
CA GLU A 206 8.95 1.94 19.72
C GLU A 206 8.35 2.56 20.98
N LYS A 207 8.94 3.67 21.40
CA LYS A 207 8.46 4.54 22.46
C LYS A 207 8.02 5.90 21.89
N PRO A 208 6.94 6.52 22.44
CA PRO A 208 6.14 5.99 23.54
C PRO A 208 5.22 4.85 23.10
N GLY A 209 5.18 3.81 23.88
CA GLY A 209 4.20 2.74 23.78
C GLY A 209 2.89 3.09 24.48
N LYS A 210 2.01 2.09 24.61
CA LYS A 210 0.68 2.26 25.20
C LYS A 210 0.74 2.83 26.62
N GLU A 211 1.53 2.23 27.50
CA GLU A 211 1.59 2.59 28.91
C GLU A 211 2.02 4.05 29.11
N GLU A 212 3.04 4.50 28.39
CA GLU A 212 3.54 5.87 28.48
C GLU A 212 2.47 6.87 28.03
N VAL A 213 1.84 6.62 26.87
CA VAL A 213 0.81 7.52 26.33
C VAL A 213 -0.41 7.57 27.24
N LEU A 214 -0.85 6.43 27.79
CA LEU A 214 -1.98 6.40 28.72
C LEU A 214 -1.70 7.22 30.00
N GLN A 215 -0.47 7.17 30.51
CA GLN A 215 -0.07 8.02 31.64
C GLN A 215 -0.06 9.52 31.28
N GLU A 216 0.35 9.87 30.09
CA GLU A 216 0.30 11.26 29.60
C GLU A 216 -1.15 11.74 29.46
N ILE A 217 -2.04 10.94 28.88
CA ILE A 217 -3.47 11.24 28.80
C ILE A 217 -4.06 11.47 30.19
N LYS A 218 -3.70 10.62 31.16
CA LYS A 218 -4.17 10.77 32.56
C LYS A 218 -3.71 12.11 33.18
N ARG A 219 -2.46 12.51 32.93
CA ARG A 219 -1.91 13.76 33.43
C ARG A 219 -2.49 15.00 32.74
N SER A 220 -2.97 14.86 31.53
CA SER A 220 -3.50 15.95 30.72
C SER A 220 -4.81 16.54 31.25
N GLY A 221 -5.52 15.80 32.09
CA GLY A 221 -6.84 16.18 32.59
C GLY A 221 -7.97 16.13 31.55
N ALA A 222 -7.71 15.52 30.36
CA ALA A 222 -8.75 15.30 29.37
C ALA A 222 -9.88 14.42 29.93
N THR A 223 -11.11 14.64 29.48
CA THR A 223 -12.29 13.87 29.86
C THR A 223 -12.80 12.97 28.72
N SER A 224 -12.35 13.24 27.52
CA SER A 224 -12.61 12.37 26.35
C SER A 224 -11.34 12.10 25.56
N VAL A 225 -11.31 10.95 24.89
CA VAL A 225 -10.15 10.53 24.07
C VAL A 225 -10.65 10.03 22.72
N LYS A 226 -10.12 10.63 21.66
CA LYS A 226 -10.32 10.14 20.29
C LYS A 226 -9.10 9.35 19.86
N ILE A 227 -9.30 8.08 19.52
CA ILE A 227 -8.25 7.18 19.02
C ILE A 227 -8.32 7.14 17.50
N ILE A 228 -7.23 7.51 16.85
CA ILE A 228 -7.10 7.50 15.39
C ILE A 228 -5.98 6.53 15.00
N PRO A 229 -6.26 5.43 14.32
CA PRO A 229 -5.22 4.53 13.82
C PRO A 229 -4.32 5.23 12.80
N PHE A 230 -3.03 5.23 13.05
CA PHE A 230 -2.01 5.69 12.12
C PHE A 230 -1.46 4.49 11.33
N LEU A 231 -2.36 3.84 10.58
CA LEU A 231 -2.15 2.62 9.82
C LEU A 231 -2.81 2.75 8.45
N LEU A 232 -2.21 2.19 7.40
CA LEU A 232 -2.77 2.27 6.04
C LEU A 232 -4.17 1.64 5.99
N VAL A 233 -4.34 0.48 6.62
CA VAL A 233 -5.60 -0.27 6.67
C VAL A 233 -6.02 -0.51 8.12
N ALA A 234 -7.33 -0.51 8.37
CA ALA A 234 -7.91 -0.87 9.66
C ALA A 234 -7.96 -2.40 9.82
N GLY A 235 -6.76 -3.03 9.82
CA GLY A 235 -6.57 -4.47 9.90
C GLY A 235 -6.59 -5.00 11.33
N ASP A 236 -5.84 -6.09 11.56
CA ASP A 236 -5.80 -6.85 12.79
C ASP A 236 -5.49 -5.98 14.03
N HIS A 237 -4.45 -5.16 13.95
CA HIS A 237 -4.09 -4.25 15.05
C HIS A 237 -5.20 -3.27 15.41
N VAL A 238 -5.92 -2.72 14.42
CA VAL A 238 -7.04 -1.81 14.74
C VAL A 238 -8.18 -2.56 15.40
N GLN A 239 -8.47 -3.76 14.91
CA GLN A 239 -9.60 -4.56 15.40
C GLN A 239 -9.35 -5.17 16.78
N ASN A 240 -8.11 -5.51 17.11
CA ASN A 240 -7.75 -6.20 18.34
C ASN A 240 -7.00 -5.31 19.33
N ASP A 241 -5.85 -4.75 18.94
CA ASP A 241 -4.94 -4.07 19.87
C ASP A 241 -5.36 -2.63 20.15
N ILE A 242 -5.95 -1.93 19.18
CA ILE A 242 -6.29 -0.51 19.32
C ILE A 242 -7.74 -0.33 19.77
N LEU A 243 -8.71 -0.83 19.00
CA LEU A 243 -10.15 -0.62 19.24
C LEU A 243 -10.90 -1.88 19.62
N GLY A 244 -10.21 -2.99 19.88
CA GLY A 244 -10.79 -4.25 20.28
C GLY A 244 -11.45 -4.17 21.65
N ASN A 245 -12.23 -5.21 21.96
CA ASN A 245 -12.86 -5.37 23.28
C ASN A 245 -12.00 -6.23 24.23
N GLY A 246 -10.84 -6.71 23.77
CA GLY A 246 -9.86 -7.41 24.60
C GLY A 246 -9.37 -6.52 25.75
N PRO A 247 -9.06 -7.10 26.93
CA PRO A 247 -8.72 -6.32 28.12
C PRO A 247 -7.48 -5.45 27.95
N GLU A 248 -6.60 -5.79 27.01
CA GLU A 248 -5.32 -5.11 26.77
C GLU A 248 -5.35 -4.15 25.56
N SER A 249 -6.51 -3.95 24.94
CA SER A 249 -6.61 -2.97 23.87
C SER A 249 -6.46 -1.54 24.41
N TRP A 250 -5.94 -0.63 23.59
CA TRP A 250 -5.84 0.80 23.95
C TRP A 250 -7.18 1.37 24.44
N LYS A 251 -8.26 1.05 23.72
CA LYS A 251 -9.62 1.47 24.09
C LYS A 251 -10.04 0.92 25.45
N SER A 252 -9.85 -0.38 25.70
CA SER A 252 -10.29 -1.02 26.94
C SER A 252 -9.51 -0.52 28.15
N GLU A 253 -8.22 -0.26 27.98
CA GLU A 253 -7.40 0.29 29.06
C GLU A 253 -7.76 1.73 29.39
N LEU A 254 -8.03 2.58 28.39
CA LEU A 254 -8.56 3.92 28.64
C LEU A 254 -9.87 3.87 29.44
N LEU A 255 -10.79 2.99 29.08
CA LEU A 255 -12.06 2.83 29.80
C LEU A 255 -11.87 2.33 31.24
N LYS A 256 -10.84 1.54 31.54
CA LYS A 256 -10.51 1.09 32.91
C LYS A 256 -9.86 2.19 33.73
N MET A 257 -9.12 3.11 33.13
CA MET A 257 -8.35 4.12 33.86
C MET A 257 -9.21 5.23 34.47
N GLY A 258 -10.43 5.43 33.99
CA GLY A 258 -11.33 6.45 34.48
C GLY A 258 -12.60 6.59 33.63
N ASN A 259 -13.39 7.61 33.92
CA ASN A 259 -14.64 7.87 33.21
C ASN A 259 -14.40 8.63 31.89
N TYR A 260 -13.48 8.14 31.04
CA TYR A 260 -13.25 8.71 29.73
C TYR A 260 -14.39 8.38 28.78
N GLN A 261 -14.81 9.38 27.98
CA GLN A 261 -15.55 9.11 26.76
C GLN A 261 -14.54 8.73 25.67
N VAL A 262 -14.57 7.49 25.18
CA VAL A 262 -13.61 7.00 24.19
C VAL A 262 -14.29 6.83 22.83
N GLU A 263 -13.85 7.61 21.84
CA GLU A 263 -14.23 7.49 20.43
C GLU A 263 -13.10 6.81 19.66
N GLY A 264 -13.39 5.79 18.87
CA GLY A 264 -12.42 5.12 18.01
C GLY A 264 -12.75 5.27 16.54
N VAL A 265 -11.80 5.78 15.75
CA VAL A 265 -11.92 5.81 14.28
C VAL A 265 -11.60 4.43 13.72
N ARG A 266 -12.54 3.81 13.00
CA ARG A 266 -12.38 2.45 12.44
C ARG A 266 -11.89 2.44 10.99
N GLN A 267 -11.30 3.53 10.54
CA GLN A 267 -10.78 3.69 9.19
C GLN A 267 -9.26 3.79 9.22
N GLY A 268 -8.62 3.17 8.21
CA GLY A 268 -7.20 3.36 7.96
C GLY A 268 -6.93 4.62 7.13
N LEU A 269 -5.68 5.05 7.10
CA LEU A 269 -5.23 6.21 6.32
C LEU A 269 -5.52 6.07 4.82
N GLY A 270 -5.51 4.84 4.30
CA GLY A 270 -5.82 4.54 2.89
C GLY A 270 -7.29 4.77 2.50
N GLU A 271 -8.15 5.10 3.46
CA GLU A 271 -9.55 5.48 3.19
C GLU A 271 -9.75 7.00 3.07
N GLN A 272 -8.71 7.77 3.42
CA GLN A 272 -8.72 9.23 3.35
C GLN A 272 -8.17 9.69 2.00
N LYS A 273 -9.00 10.35 1.21
CA LYS A 273 -8.66 10.76 -0.16
C LYS A 273 -7.38 11.60 -0.22
N GLU A 274 -7.22 12.53 0.70
CA GLU A 274 -6.06 13.44 0.73
C GLU A 274 -4.76 12.69 1.07
N ILE A 275 -4.83 11.68 1.92
CA ILE A 275 -3.67 10.82 2.21
C ILE A 275 -3.30 10.00 0.96
N VAL A 276 -4.29 9.44 0.26
CA VAL A 276 -4.04 8.71 -1.00
C VAL A 276 -3.47 9.63 -2.07
N ASN A 277 -3.85 10.90 -2.11
CA ASN A 277 -3.30 11.88 -3.05
C ASN A 277 -1.78 12.05 -2.89
N ILE A 278 -1.22 11.90 -1.69
CA ILE A 278 0.24 11.95 -1.49
C ILE A 278 0.92 10.78 -2.23
N TYR A 279 0.37 9.58 -2.13
CA TYR A 279 0.86 8.43 -2.91
C TYR A 279 0.70 8.64 -4.42
N LEU A 280 -0.39 9.29 -4.86
CA LEU A 280 -0.59 9.63 -6.27
C LEU A 280 0.44 10.64 -6.79
N GLU A 281 0.86 11.59 -5.96
CA GLU A 281 1.95 12.52 -6.29
C GLU A 281 3.28 11.77 -6.45
N HIS A 282 3.61 10.86 -5.51
CA HIS A 282 4.82 10.04 -5.57
C HIS A 282 4.81 9.10 -6.79
N LEU A 283 3.66 8.51 -7.12
CA LEU A 283 3.50 7.69 -8.32
C LEU A 283 3.67 8.53 -9.59
N THR A 284 3.13 9.76 -9.61
CA THR A 284 3.32 10.68 -10.75
C THR A 284 4.80 10.97 -10.98
N GLN A 285 5.56 11.23 -9.92
CA GLN A 285 7.01 11.42 -10.01
C GLN A 285 7.73 10.16 -10.50
N ALA A 286 7.33 8.98 -10.03
CA ALA A 286 7.89 7.72 -10.52
C ALA A 286 7.61 7.52 -12.01
N LEU A 287 6.39 7.78 -12.47
CA LEU A 287 6.03 7.68 -13.90
C LEU A 287 6.82 8.65 -14.78
N GLN A 288 7.16 9.84 -14.28
CA GLN A 288 8.00 10.81 -15.00
C GLN A 288 9.46 10.37 -15.14
N ASN A 289 9.92 9.45 -14.29
CA ASN A 289 11.29 8.91 -14.30
C ASN A 289 11.44 7.64 -15.15
N LEU A 290 10.41 7.20 -15.86
CA LEU A 290 10.39 6.08 -16.80
C LEU A 290 10.58 6.55 -18.26
#